data_549251a936c8c266db34990786fa5f1a
#
_entry.id   549251a936c8c266db34990786fa5f1a
#
_cell.length_a   1.000
_cell.length_b   1.000
_cell.length_c   1.000
_cell.angle_alpha   90.00
_cell.angle_beta   90.00
_cell.angle_gamma   90.00
#
_symmetry.space_group_name_H-M   'P 1'
#
loop_
_entity.id
_entity.type
_entity.pdbx_description
1 polymer ?
#
loop_
_entity_poly.entity_id
_entity_poly.type
_entity_poly.pdbx_seq_one_letter_code
_entity_poly.pdbx_strand_id
1 'polypeptide(L)'
;MVKRVLVGILLLALAGTAVWWFIGRGDVPEPAPTAGATSAAMPGIPADAFEMTVESVHDGDTLRAHVATPNRVVTDQESTRVRLLGVDTPEVSPEVECWGAEATASLTSLVPAGSTIWVTADVEAQDQYGRTLLYVWTPDGRFVNGELVAGGDARVEVYSPNRTHEELLRSLESAAVAASAGRWGACD
;
A
#
# COMPACT_ATOMS: atom_id res chain seq x y z
N MET A 1 -72.08 26.85 27.71
CA MET A 1 -70.85 27.28 27.00
C MET A 1 -69.73 26.25 27.10
N VAL A 2 -69.59 25.47 28.15
CA VAL A 2 -68.47 24.53 28.37
C VAL A 2 -68.44 23.35 27.38
N LYS A 3 -69.55 22.79 26.94
CA LYS A 3 -69.63 21.66 26.00
C LYS A 3 -69.13 21.97 24.57
N ARG A 4 -69.22 23.20 24.09
CA ARG A 4 -68.75 23.57 22.73
C ARG A 4 -67.23 23.79 22.66
N VAL A 5 -66.60 24.17 23.76
CA VAL A 5 -65.15 24.38 23.83
C VAL A 5 -64.40 23.03 23.87
N LEU A 6 -64.92 22.00 24.55
CA LEU A 6 -64.31 20.68 24.62
C LEU A 6 -64.31 19.93 23.28
N VAL A 7 -65.37 20.13 22.44
CA VAL A 7 -65.42 19.51 21.08
C VAL A 7 -64.37 20.14 20.15
N GLY A 8 -64.19 21.49 20.26
CA GLY A 8 -63.17 22.18 19.44
C GLY A 8 -61.73 21.75 19.76
N ILE A 9 -61.39 21.51 21.02
CA ILE A 9 -60.07 21.07 21.46
C ILE A 9 -59.81 19.62 21.01
N LEU A 10 -60.81 18.76 21.03
CA LEU A 10 -60.68 17.35 20.61
C LEU A 10 -60.41 17.21 19.10
N LEU A 11 -61.06 18.06 18.28
CA LEU A 11 -60.85 18.06 16.83
C LEU A 11 -59.48 18.61 16.42
N LEU A 12 -58.94 19.59 17.13
CA LEU A 12 -57.58 20.10 16.89
C LEU A 12 -56.50 19.08 17.30
N ALA A 13 -56.72 18.29 18.36
CA ALA A 13 -55.81 17.25 18.76
C ALA A 13 -55.74 16.08 17.73
N LEU A 14 -56.87 15.71 17.12
CA LEU A 14 -56.92 14.68 16.08
C LEU A 14 -56.28 15.14 14.75
N ALA A 15 -56.41 16.42 14.38
CA ALA A 15 -55.77 16.97 13.19
C ALA A 15 -54.23 17.03 13.38
N GLY A 16 -53.73 17.36 14.56
CA GLY A 16 -52.30 17.42 14.87
C GLY A 16 -51.62 16.05 14.79
N THR A 17 -52.24 14.98 15.23
CA THR A 17 -51.71 13.63 15.20
C THR A 17 -51.66 13.06 13.77
N ALA A 18 -52.63 13.39 12.92
CA ALA A 18 -52.64 12.96 11.51
C ALA A 18 -51.54 13.63 10.69
N VAL A 19 -51.24 14.92 10.94
CA VAL A 19 -50.15 15.64 10.27
C VAL A 19 -48.78 15.10 10.70
N TRP A 20 -48.62 14.76 11.98
CA TRP A 20 -47.35 14.20 12.48
C TRP A 20 -47.06 12.80 11.92
N TRP A 21 -48.10 12.02 11.65
CA TRP A 21 -47.97 10.68 11.06
C TRP A 21 -47.58 10.71 9.57
N PHE A 22 -47.96 11.79 8.85
CA PHE A 22 -47.62 11.98 7.42
C PHE A 22 -46.22 12.59 7.19
N ILE A 23 -45.73 13.43 8.14
CA ILE A 23 -44.42 14.07 8.05
C ILE A 23 -43.27 13.11 8.48
N GLY A 24 -43.58 12.08 9.28
CA GLY A 24 -42.61 11.13 9.81
C GLY A 24 -42.24 10.00 8.84
N ARG A 25 -42.83 9.91 7.66
CA ARG A 25 -42.49 8.92 6.61
C ARG A 25 -41.83 9.59 5.40
N GLY A 26 -40.85 10.44 5.66
CA GLY A 26 -39.85 10.72 4.64
C GLY A 26 -39.04 9.43 4.43
N ASP A 27 -39.19 8.79 3.27
CA ASP A 27 -38.23 7.78 2.81
C ASP A 27 -36.87 8.43 2.83
N VAL A 28 -36.10 8.17 3.90
CA VAL A 28 -34.67 8.43 3.89
C VAL A 28 -34.14 7.47 2.83
N PRO A 29 -33.61 7.96 1.70
CA PRO A 29 -32.99 7.06 0.74
C PRO A 29 -31.89 6.31 1.47
N GLU A 30 -32.02 5.00 1.53
CA GLU A 30 -30.97 4.11 2.02
C GLU A 30 -29.70 4.47 1.25
N PRO A 31 -28.58 4.80 1.94
CA PRO A 31 -27.36 5.12 1.24
C PRO A 31 -27.04 3.91 0.35
N ALA A 32 -26.93 4.17 -0.95
CA ALA A 32 -26.52 3.16 -1.90
C ALA A 32 -25.28 2.45 -1.34
N PRO A 33 -25.21 1.11 -1.45
CA PRO A 33 -24.03 0.41 -0.96
C PRO A 33 -22.81 1.05 -1.61
N THR A 34 -22.01 1.70 -0.78
CA THR A 34 -20.70 2.22 -1.19
C THR A 34 -19.99 0.99 -1.76
N ALA A 35 -19.74 0.99 -3.08
CA ALA A 35 -18.91 -0.04 -3.68
C ALA A 35 -17.63 -0.06 -2.86
N GLY A 36 -17.48 -1.06 -1.99
CA GLY A 36 -16.33 -1.23 -1.17
C GLY A 36 -15.14 -1.25 -2.12
N ALA A 37 -14.26 -0.28 -2.01
CA ALA A 37 -12.96 -0.37 -2.66
C ALA A 37 -12.38 -1.70 -2.19
N THR A 38 -12.35 -2.69 -3.08
CA THR A 38 -11.67 -3.95 -2.81
C THR A 38 -10.22 -3.58 -2.62
N SER A 39 -9.78 -3.52 -1.37
CA SER A 39 -8.36 -3.37 -1.08
C SER A 39 -7.66 -4.51 -1.82
N ALA A 40 -6.85 -4.19 -2.81
CA ALA A 40 -6.09 -5.18 -3.53
C ALA A 40 -5.26 -5.98 -2.52
N ALA A 41 -5.51 -7.28 -2.42
CA ALA A 41 -4.81 -8.13 -1.47
C ALA A 41 -3.33 -8.18 -1.86
N MET A 42 -2.44 -7.96 -0.89
CA MET A 42 -1.00 -8.13 -1.09
C MET A 42 -0.70 -9.59 -1.49
N PRO A 43 0.18 -9.83 -2.46
CA PRO A 43 0.54 -11.19 -2.88
C PRO A 43 1.34 -11.90 -1.77
N GLY A 44 1.03 -13.16 -1.53
CA GLY A 44 1.87 -14.01 -0.69
C GLY A 44 3.18 -14.38 -1.37
N ILE A 45 4.09 -15.02 -0.63
CA ILE A 45 5.38 -15.50 -1.14
C ILE A 45 5.14 -16.47 -2.30
N PRO A 46 5.68 -16.21 -3.51
CA PRO A 46 5.55 -17.12 -4.65
C PRO A 46 6.25 -18.48 -4.41
N ALA A 47 5.72 -19.53 -5.05
CA ALA A 47 6.28 -20.89 -4.87
C ALA A 47 7.71 -21.05 -5.43
N ASP A 48 8.14 -20.19 -6.34
CA ASP A 48 9.47 -20.16 -6.95
C ASP A 48 10.41 -19.12 -6.30
N ALA A 49 9.96 -18.47 -5.23
CA ALA A 49 10.81 -17.57 -4.46
C ALA A 49 11.96 -18.33 -3.80
N PHE A 50 13.10 -17.66 -3.67
CA PHE A 50 14.28 -18.17 -2.98
C PHE A 50 14.71 -17.23 -1.85
N GLU A 51 15.46 -17.78 -0.91
CA GLU A 51 15.91 -17.05 0.28
C GLU A 51 17.19 -16.26 0.00
N MET A 52 17.28 -15.06 0.58
CA MET A 52 18.52 -14.30 0.72
C MET A 52 18.64 -13.79 2.17
N THR A 53 19.88 -13.58 2.62
CA THR A 53 20.16 -12.91 3.90
C THR A 53 20.56 -11.48 3.64
N VAL A 54 19.87 -10.54 4.27
CA VAL A 54 20.14 -9.10 4.15
C VAL A 54 21.45 -8.77 4.87
N GLU A 55 22.35 -8.04 4.21
CA GLU A 55 23.60 -7.54 4.79
C GLU A 55 23.47 -6.09 5.23
N SER A 56 22.89 -5.24 4.37
CA SER A 56 22.67 -3.83 4.64
C SER A 56 21.61 -3.24 3.73
N VAL A 57 20.93 -2.22 4.21
CA VAL A 57 20.07 -1.33 3.40
C VAL A 57 20.91 -0.11 3.00
N HIS A 58 20.86 0.27 1.71
CA HIS A 58 21.59 1.43 1.18
C HIS A 58 20.70 2.69 1.17
N ASP A 59 19.51 2.56 0.62
CA ASP A 59 18.47 3.59 0.54
C ASP A 59 17.08 2.92 0.62
N GLY A 60 16.01 3.62 0.28
CA GLY A 60 14.64 3.11 0.42
C GLY A 60 14.26 1.99 -0.55
N ASP A 61 15.05 1.73 -1.61
CA ASP A 61 14.74 0.71 -2.62
C ASP A 61 15.93 -0.15 -3.04
N THR A 62 17.08 0.04 -2.42
CA THR A 62 18.32 -0.69 -2.72
C THR A 62 18.92 -1.27 -1.44
N LEU A 63 19.24 -2.56 -1.47
CA LEU A 63 19.90 -3.26 -0.37
C LEU A 63 21.03 -4.17 -0.87
N ARG A 64 21.82 -4.71 0.05
CA ARG A 64 22.77 -5.79 -0.17
C ARG A 64 22.31 -7.03 0.54
N ALA A 65 22.42 -8.17 -0.16
CA ALA A 65 22.07 -9.47 0.37
C ALA A 65 22.89 -10.56 -0.32
N HIS A 66 22.95 -11.75 0.28
CA HIS A 66 23.59 -12.91 -0.31
C HIS A 66 22.71 -14.15 -0.21
N VAL A 67 22.97 -15.13 -1.07
CA VAL A 67 22.35 -16.46 -1.02
C VAL A 67 23.25 -17.46 -0.31
N ALA A 68 22.68 -18.39 0.45
CA ALA A 68 23.44 -19.51 1.01
C ALA A 68 23.85 -20.52 -0.08
N THR A 69 23.03 -20.67 -1.13
CA THR A 69 23.28 -21.56 -2.27
C THR A 69 23.00 -20.81 -3.57
N PRO A 70 23.99 -20.75 -4.49
CA PRO A 70 23.79 -20.13 -5.81
C PRO A 70 22.62 -20.74 -6.57
N ASN A 71 21.96 -19.91 -7.39
CA ASN A 71 20.83 -20.29 -8.22
C ASN A 71 20.92 -19.61 -9.60
N ARG A 72 19.86 -19.75 -10.42
CA ARG A 72 19.84 -19.17 -11.77
C ARG A 72 19.83 -17.63 -11.82
N VAL A 73 19.44 -16.96 -10.72
CA VAL A 73 19.33 -15.51 -10.63
C VAL A 73 20.56 -14.91 -9.95
N VAL A 74 20.99 -15.52 -8.83
CA VAL A 74 22.21 -15.15 -8.08
C VAL A 74 23.18 -16.30 -8.17
N THR A 75 24.22 -16.14 -8.97
CA THR A 75 25.11 -17.24 -9.42
C THR A 75 26.30 -17.51 -8.49
N ASP A 76 26.51 -16.68 -7.49
CA ASP A 76 27.55 -16.83 -6.47
C ASP A 76 27.03 -16.51 -5.07
N GLN A 77 27.85 -16.68 -4.06
CA GLN A 77 27.52 -16.41 -2.65
C GLN A 77 28.01 -15.02 -2.20
N GLU A 78 28.55 -14.23 -3.11
CA GLU A 78 29.01 -12.88 -2.77
C GLU A 78 27.86 -11.90 -2.52
N SER A 79 28.21 -10.76 -1.94
CA SER A 79 27.29 -9.68 -1.68
C SER A 79 26.68 -9.12 -2.96
N THR A 80 25.40 -9.33 -3.15
CA THR A 80 24.62 -8.88 -4.32
C THR A 80 23.94 -7.55 -4.02
N ARG A 81 24.03 -6.59 -4.96
CA ARG A 81 23.22 -5.37 -4.91
C ARG A 81 21.83 -5.67 -5.47
N VAL A 82 20.82 -5.55 -4.63
CA VAL A 82 19.42 -5.77 -4.97
C VAL A 82 18.72 -4.43 -5.13
N ARG A 83 18.05 -4.21 -6.27
CA ARG A 83 17.13 -3.11 -6.52
C ARG A 83 15.71 -3.65 -6.50
N LEU A 84 14.87 -3.08 -5.68
CA LEU A 84 13.48 -3.47 -5.56
C LEU A 84 12.72 -3.10 -6.85
N LEU A 85 12.02 -4.08 -7.44
CA LEU A 85 11.26 -3.90 -8.69
C LEU A 85 9.99 -3.08 -8.48
N GLY A 86 9.69 -2.22 -9.46
CA GLY A 86 8.42 -1.51 -9.56
C GLY A 86 8.25 -0.33 -8.60
N VAL A 87 9.27 0.00 -7.84
CA VAL A 87 9.26 1.08 -6.85
C VAL A 87 10.48 1.99 -7.00
N ASP A 88 10.31 3.26 -6.63
CA ASP A 88 11.35 4.26 -6.62
C ASP A 88 11.16 5.17 -5.40
N THR A 89 12.19 5.26 -4.59
CA THR A 89 12.20 6.07 -3.36
C THR A 89 13.00 7.35 -3.55
N PRO A 90 12.74 8.40 -2.76
CA PRO A 90 13.60 9.57 -2.75
C PRO A 90 15.03 9.19 -2.33
N GLU A 91 15.99 9.80 -3.00
CA GLU A 91 17.41 9.53 -2.82
C GLU A 91 17.95 10.08 -1.48
N VAL A 92 18.98 9.43 -0.95
CA VAL A 92 19.74 9.89 0.22
C VAL A 92 21.16 10.32 -0.12
N SER A 93 21.58 10.15 -1.37
CA SER A 93 22.92 10.49 -1.87
C SER A 93 22.90 10.62 -3.40
N PRO A 94 23.64 11.59 -4.03
CA PRO A 94 24.53 12.57 -3.38
C PRO A 94 23.78 13.72 -2.70
N GLU A 95 22.54 13.98 -3.05
CA GLU A 95 21.67 14.98 -2.41
C GLU A 95 20.54 14.25 -1.69
N VAL A 96 20.19 14.72 -0.48
CA VAL A 96 19.08 14.14 0.29
C VAL A 96 17.78 14.75 -0.22
N GLU A 97 16.95 13.94 -0.83
CA GLU A 97 15.60 14.32 -1.24
C GLU A 97 14.63 14.27 -0.06
N CYS A 98 13.52 15.02 -0.18
CA CYS A 98 12.43 14.97 0.78
C CYS A 98 11.92 13.53 0.93
N TRP A 99 11.82 13.03 2.16
CA TRP A 99 11.40 11.66 2.51
C TRP A 99 12.43 10.54 2.24
N GLY A 100 13.66 10.85 1.80
CA GLY A 100 14.66 9.81 1.54
C GLY A 100 15.11 9.05 2.79
N ALA A 101 15.34 9.77 3.89
CA ALA A 101 15.72 9.14 5.16
C ALA A 101 14.60 8.28 5.75
N GLU A 102 13.36 8.72 5.64
CA GLU A 102 12.17 8.01 6.11
C GLU A 102 11.94 6.73 5.29
N ALA A 103 12.03 6.80 3.97
CA ALA A 103 11.92 5.63 3.08
C ALA A 103 13.01 4.59 3.39
N THR A 104 14.27 5.05 3.61
CA THR A 104 15.37 4.18 4.03
C THR A 104 15.11 3.52 5.40
N ALA A 105 14.57 4.27 6.35
CA ALA A 105 14.19 3.74 7.65
C ALA A 105 13.05 2.71 7.56
N SER A 106 12.07 2.96 6.68
CA SER A 106 10.97 2.02 6.41
C SER A 106 11.50 0.71 5.85
N LEU A 107 12.34 0.71 4.81
CA LEU A 107 12.95 -0.51 4.27
C LEU A 107 13.80 -1.21 5.33
N THR A 108 14.61 -0.47 6.10
CA THR A 108 15.44 -1.05 7.17
C THR A 108 14.60 -1.73 8.25
N SER A 109 13.43 -1.16 8.57
CA SER A 109 12.50 -1.77 9.54
C SER A 109 11.85 -3.05 9.02
N LEU A 110 11.53 -3.09 7.73
CA LEU A 110 10.93 -4.27 7.07
C LEU A 110 11.92 -5.41 6.94
N VAL A 111 13.16 -5.09 6.56
CA VAL A 111 14.21 -6.08 6.23
C VAL A 111 15.55 -5.69 6.89
N PRO A 112 15.66 -5.78 8.21
CA PRO A 112 16.86 -5.41 8.92
C PRO A 112 18.07 -6.31 8.56
N ALA A 113 19.28 -5.79 8.72
CA ALA A 113 20.50 -6.55 8.50
C ALA A 113 20.50 -7.85 9.32
N GLY A 114 20.89 -8.95 8.69
CA GLY A 114 20.86 -10.31 9.24
C GLY A 114 19.52 -11.01 9.10
N SER A 115 18.46 -10.35 8.63
CA SER A 115 17.16 -10.99 8.40
C SER A 115 17.18 -11.83 7.11
N THR A 116 16.37 -12.88 7.10
CA THR A 116 16.02 -13.62 5.88
C THR A 116 14.93 -12.87 5.13
N ILE A 117 15.03 -12.84 3.80
CA ILE A 117 14.01 -12.37 2.88
C ILE A 117 13.71 -13.44 1.84
N TRP A 118 12.48 -13.46 1.33
CA TRP A 118 12.10 -14.24 0.17
C TRP A 118 12.04 -13.33 -1.05
N VAL A 119 12.61 -13.78 -2.16
CA VAL A 119 12.74 -12.95 -3.35
C VAL A 119 12.43 -13.71 -4.62
N THR A 120 11.93 -13.00 -5.63
CA THR A 120 11.79 -13.52 -7.00
C THR A 120 12.15 -12.44 -8.01
N ALA A 121 12.78 -12.86 -9.12
CA ALA A 121 12.98 -11.98 -10.27
C ALA A 121 11.71 -11.96 -11.15
N ASP A 122 11.61 -10.94 -11.99
CA ASP A 122 10.65 -10.90 -13.08
C ASP A 122 11.32 -11.39 -14.38
N VAL A 123 10.98 -10.84 -15.53
CA VAL A 123 11.50 -11.26 -16.85
C VAL A 123 13.00 -10.99 -16.99
N GLU A 124 13.44 -9.79 -16.61
CA GLU A 124 14.86 -9.41 -16.56
C GLU A 124 15.34 -9.34 -15.12
N ALA A 125 16.35 -10.16 -14.81
CA ALA A 125 16.87 -10.28 -13.45
C ALA A 125 17.98 -9.28 -13.11
N GLN A 126 18.51 -8.53 -14.08
CA GLN A 126 19.59 -7.57 -13.87
C GLN A 126 19.38 -6.29 -14.70
N ASP A 127 19.81 -5.17 -14.14
CA ASP A 127 19.86 -3.90 -14.86
C ASP A 127 21.25 -3.64 -15.50
N GLN A 128 21.33 -2.55 -16.26
CA GLN A 128 22.57 -2.12 -16.92
C GLN A 128 23.71 -1.73 -15.97
N TYR A 129 23.41 -1.55 -14.67
CA TYR A 129 24.38 -1.19 -13.62
C TYR A 129 24.83 -2.41 -12.81
N GLY A 130 24.39 -3.62 -13.19
CA GLY A 130 24.71 -4.87 -12.51
C GLY A 130 23.98 -5.07 -11.18
N ARG A 131 22.87 -4.36 -10.93
CA ARG A 131 21.99 -4.63 -9.78
C ARG A 131 21.05 -5.77 -10.13
N THR A 132 20.80 -6.67 -9.17
CA THR A 132 19.79 -7.71 -9.32
C THR A 132 18.41 -7.15 -9.00
N LEU A 133 17.46 -7.34 -9.91
CA LEU A 133 16.11 -6.78 -9.88
C LEU A 133 15.14 -7.79 -9.26
N LEU A 134 14.61 -7.50 -8.07
CA LEU A 134 13.80 -8.45 -7.31
C LEU A 134 12.54 -7.84 -6.71
N TYR A 135 11.48 -8.64 -6.65
CA TYR A 135 10.40 -8.47 -5.70
C TYR A 135 10.77 -9.15 -4.39
N VAL A 136 10.39 -8.56 -3.26
CA VAL A 136 10.86 -8.94 -1.92
C VAL A 136 9.69 -9.19 -0.97
N TRP A 137 9.78 -10.26 -0.19
CA TRP A 137 8.87 -10.57 0.91
C TRP A 137 9.62 -10.81 2.20
N THR A 138 9.04 -10.41 3.31
CA THR A 138 9.49 -10.80 4.64
C THR A 138 9.13 -12.28 4.93
N PRO A 139 9.76 -12.94 5.92
CA PRO A 139 9.45 -14.34 6.25
C PRO A 139 8.00 -14.59 6.69
N ASP A 140 7.33 -13.58 7.22
CA ASP A 140 5.91 -13.61 7.59
C ASP A 140 4.96 -13.31 6.43
N GLY A 141 5.50 -13.15 5.20
CA GLY A 141 4.74 -13.06 3.97
C GLY A 141 4.31 -11.63 3.56
N ARG A 142 4.85 -10.59 4.17
CA ARG A 142 4.57 -9.20 3.77
C ARG A 142 5.31 -8.87 2.47
N PHE A 143 4.61 -8.32 1.49
CA PHE A 143 5.18 -7.88 0.22
C PHE A 143 5.83 -6.50 0.38
N VAL A 144 7.15 -6.47 0.56
CA VAL A 144 7.94 -5.28 0.90
C VAL A 144 7.75 -4.14 -0.11
N ASN A 145 7.82 -4.43 -1.41
CA ASN A 145 7.61 -3.44 -2.48
C ASN A 145 6.23 -2.75 -2.34
N GLY A 146 5.18 -3.54 -2.06
CA GLY A 146 3.83 -3.02 -1.86
C GLY A 146 3.67 -2.22 -0.56
N GLU A 147 4.33 -2.65 0.52
CA GLU A 147 4.32 -1.94 1.81
C GLU A 147 4.92 -0.53 1.68
N LEU A 148 6.04 -0.40 0.99
CA LEU A 148 6.68 0.91 0.75
C LEU A 148 5.78 1.85 -0.06
N VAL A 149 5.12 1.34 -1.11
CA VAL A 149 4.17 2.14 -1.90
C VAL A 149 2.94 2.52 -1.09
N ALA A 150 2.35 1.57 -0.35
CA ALA A 150 1.17 1.81 0.47
C ALA A 150 1.44 2.80 1.62
N GLY A 151 2.66 2.77 2.19
CA GLY A 151 3.13 3.72 3.19
C GLY A 151 3.41 5.13 2.64
N GLY A 152 3.47 5.27 1.32
CA GLY A 152 3.87 6.52 0.66
C GLY A 152 5.39 6.76 0.73
N ASP A 153 6.18 5.71 0.99
CA ASP A 153 7.65 5.79 1.01
C ASP A 153 8.24 5.74 -0.39
N ALA A 154 7.53 5.11 -1.34
CA ALA A 154 7.94 4.96 -2.73
C ALA A 154 6.84 5.41 -3.70
N ARG A 155 7.26 5.90 -4.86
CA ARG A 155 6.41 6.00 -6.06
C ARG A 155 6.53 4.73 -6.90
N VAL A 156 5.57 4.50 -7.78
CA VAL A 156 5.63 3.38 -8.73
C VAL A 156 6.50 3.74 -9.91
N GLU A 157 7.56 2.99 -10.13
CA GLU A 157 8.42 3.11 -11.30
C GLU A 157 8.66 1.73 -11.92
N VAL A 158 8.05 1.51 -13.08
CA VAL A 158 8.05 0.22 -13.77
C VAL A 158 8.76 0.33 -15.11
N TYR A 159 9.74 -0.51 -15.32
CA TYR A 159 10.45 -0.65 -16.57
C TYR A 159 10.09 -1.98 -17.26
N SER A 160 9.65 -1.90 -18.52
CA SER A 160 9.42 -3.08 -19.34
C SER A 160 10.74 -3.85 -19.53
N PRO A 161 10.72 -5.20 -19.45
CA PRO A 161 9.54 -6.06 -19.42
C PRO A 161 9.02 -6.44 -18.00
N ASN A 162 9.62 -5.94 -16.93
CA ASN A 162 9.33 -6.30 -15.53
C ASN A 162 8.04 -5.63 -15.01
N ARG A 163 6.89 -6.27 -15.20
CA ARG A 163 5.57 -5.66 -14.95
C ARG A 163 4.61 -6.50 -14.09
N THR A 164 5.08 -7.61 -13.52
CA THR A 164 4.21 -8.60 -12.85
C THR A 164 3.29 -7.98 -11.80
N HIS A 165 3.75 -7.01 -11.00
CA HIS A 165 2.95 -6.38 -9.95
C HIS A 165 2.55 -4.92 -10.25
N GLU A 166 2.69 -4.45 -11.49
CA GLU A 166 2.43 -3.05 -11.85
C GLU A 166 1.02 -2.57 -11.46
N GLU A 167 -0.02 -3.34 -11.79
CA GLU A 167 -1.41 -2.95 -11.52
C GLU A 167 -1.68 -2.80 -10.02
N LEU A 168 -1.20 -3.75 -9.22
CA LEU A 168 -1.28 -3.69 -7.77
C LEU A 168 -0.57 -2.45 -7.22
N LEU A 169 0.70 -2.25 -7.59
CA LEU A 169 1.51 -1.14 -7.10
C LEU A 169 0.86 0.21 -7.44
N ARG A 170 0.36 0.40 -8.66
CA ARG A 170 -0.37 1.63 -9.04
C ARG A 170 -1.66 1.85 -8.25
N SER A 171 -2.37 0.77 -7.91
CA SER A 171 -3.54 0.86 -7.05
C SER A 171 -3.17 1.31 -5.63
N LEU A 172 -2.08 0.77 -5.08
CA LEU A 172 -1.55 1.15 -3.76
C LEU A 172 -1.06 2.60 -3.75
N GLU A 173 -0.33 3.03 -4.78
CA GLU A 173 0.10 4.42 -4.93
C GLU A 173 -1.08 5.38 -4.96
N SER A 174 -2.11 5.06 -5.77
CA SER A 174 -3.31 5.90 -5.84
C SER A 174 -4.00 6.05 -4.48
N ALA A 175 -4.04 4.99 -3.68
CA ALA A 175 -4.58 5.02 -2.33
C ALA A 175 -3.69 5.84 -1.38
N ALA A 176 -2.36 5.70 -1.45
CA ALA A 176 -1.40 6.47 -0.65
C ALA A 176 -1.48 7.97 -0.95
N VAL A 177 -1.56 8.34 -2.23
CA VAL A 177 -1.77 9.74 -2.66
C VAL A 177 -3.07 10.30 -2.11
N ALA A 178 -4.19 9.57 -2.25
CA ALA A 178 -5.49 10.00 -1.73
C ALA A 178 -5.53 10.18 -0.21
N ALA A 179 -4.72 9.39 0.51
CA ALA A 179 -4.57 9.47 1.97
C ALA A 179 -3.50 10.49 2.41
N SER A 180 -2.78 11.15 1.48
CA SER A 180 -1.60 11.99 1.78
C SER A 180 -0.59 11.24 2.66
N ALA A 181 -0.37 9.95 2.40
CA ALA A 181 0.55 9.12 3.16
C ALA A 181 2.01 9.42 2.81
N GLY A 182 2.90 9.35 3.79
CA GLY A 182 4.34 9.49 3.62
C GLY A 182 4.73 10.76 2.85
N ARG A 183 5.53 10.60 1.80
CA ARG A 183 5.99 11.71 0.95
C ARG A 183 4.86 12.53 0.34
N TRP A 184 3.70 11.92 0.08
CA TRP A 184 2.56 12.58 -0.53
C TRP A 184 1.88 13.64 0.35
N GLY A 185 2.12 13.57 1.65
CA GLY A 185 1.64 14.56 2.61
C GLY A 185 2.74 15.46 3.18
N ALA A 186 4.00 15.04 3.07
CA ALA A 186 5.13 15.71 3.70
C ALA A 186 5.98 16.53 2.73
N CYS A 187 5.99 16.18 1.43
CA CYS A 187 6.81 16.82 0.41
C CYS A 187 5.95 17.68 -0.53
N ASP A 188 6.47 18.87 -0.89
CA ASP A 188 5.83 19.81 -1.84
C ASP A 188 6.01 19.34 -3.30
#